data_267e42aae3c74d0509978a6d8b56d6b9
#
_entry.id   267e42aae3c74d0509978a6d8b56d6b9
#
_cell.length_a   1.000
_cell.length_b   1.000
_cell.length_c   1.000
_cell.angle_alpha   90.00
_cell.angle_beta   90.00
_cell.angle_gamma   90.00
#
_symmetry.space_group_name_H-M   'P 1'
#
loop_
_entity.id
_entity.type
_entity.pdbx_description
1 polymer ?
#
loop_
_entity_poly.entity_id
_entity_poly.type
_entity_poly.pdbx_seq_one_letter_code
_entity_poly.pdbx_strand_id
1 'polypeptide(L)'
;MTGVIVLSGPFPGMHGLDAHRSPSLLPLGDRPALQHIVESLVTQGITSIELIVDHGPERVEALLGNGDRWGCTFRYHLPAQPDRPYRSLKVIQNLGTEPWVLIHAEQYPCVEFTLLSPAKAVLYYGSFQNSADTSSDHSSNPPRPENSWGGTVLMPPTDVGDEIANCTLDELREYFERRLAEDAATTVTTTEWLDVSSPVRLLNSQNALLDKKLRGLLISGTERSPGIWVSRNATIHPSVTLVPPLYIGTNSRLSKGVRIGPYAVIGGDCIVDSNTVIDHSLVFEGSYVGEALEVHKAIVAHNLLVNVRLDASVDISENFLLGRLDRPSRRTWISQGVQSLLAMVLFLVFLPFFLISAIYYGLVRRLSYVTINTVVLPVEDKLNGLRTFSILCAGSDAWSIPRPAGWGAFTRQFLPGLIAVICGRLSLVGMPPRTIAETEALPEDWREIYFRGKAGLITEAGTTSTDVADEMQLYLADAYYSVQRSRSHDVTLAAKYFARLIVPMRKARETTR
;
A
#
# COMPACT_ATOMS: atom_id res chain seq x y z
N MET A 1 -1.73 -17.66 25.77
CA MET A 1 -0.88 -18.05 24.62
C MET A 1 -0.65 -16.83 23.75
N THR A 2 0.58 -16.54 23.37
CA THR A 2 0.94 -15.38 22.56
C THR A 2 1.28 -15.80 21.14
N GLY A 3 0.73 -15.11 20.14
CA GLY A 3 1.09 -15.29 18.73
C GLY A 3 2.20 -14.31 18.35
N VAL A 4 3.27 -14.79 17.75
CA VAL A 4 4.33 -13.96 17.18
C VAL A 4 4.34 -14.17 15.67
N ILE A 5 4.04 -13.12 14.92
CA ILE A 5 4.00 -13.17 13.46
C ILE A 5 5.19 -12.38 12.92
N VAL A 6 6.04 -13.03 12.14
CA VAL A 6 7.16 -12.41 11.43
C VAL A 6 6.74 -12.17 9.99
N LEU A 7 6.85 -10.93 9.56
CA LEU A 7 6.59 -10.50 8.19
C LEU A 7 7.93 -10.14 7.55
N SER A 8 8.32 -10.93 6.57
CA SER A 8 9.60 -10.74 5.89
C SER A 8 9.48 -9.83 4.66
N GLY A 9 10.59 -9.22 4.27
CA GLY A 9 10.73 -8.32 3.13
C GLY A 9 10.63 -9.02 1.78
N PRO A 10 10.96 -8.32 0.67
CA PRO A 10 10.66 -8.84 -0.66
C PRO A 10 11.33 -10.19 -0.92
N PHE A 11 10.59 -11.09 -1.58
CA PHE A 11 11.07 -12.41 -1.95
C PHE A 11 11.55 -12.45 -3.41
N PRO A 12 12.67 -13.11 -3.69
CA PRO A 12 13.10 -13.37 -5.06
C PRO A 12 11.99 -14.08 -5.86
N GLY A 13 11.74 -13.65 -7.09
CA GLY A 13 10.75 -14.29 -7.98
C GLY A 13 9.30 -13.85 -7.78
N MET A 14 9.03 -12.83 -6.97
CA MET A 14 7.68 -12.23 -6.86
C MET A 14 7.33 -11.28 -8.01
N HIS A 15 8.26 -11.05 -8.96
CA HIS A 15 8.04 -10.25 -10.16
C HIS A 15 7.48 -8.84 -9.90
N GLY A 16 7.84 -8.22 -8.78
CA GLY A 16 7.37 -6.88 -8.41
C GLY A 16 6.00 -6.82 -7.73
N LEU A 17 5.33 -7.94 -7.51
CA LEU A 17 4.07 -7.97 -6.76
C LEU A 17 4.25 -7.50 -5.30
N ASP A 18 5.46 -7.69 -4.76
CA ASP A 18 5.86 -7.32 -3.40
C ASP A 18 6.73 -6.05 -3.31
N ALA A 19 6.95 -5.35 -4.42
CA ALA A 19 7.87 -4.21 -4.51
C ALA A 19 7.67 -3.13 -3.41
N HIS A 20 6.45 -3.00 -2.90
CA HIS A 20 6.10 -1.99 -1.88
C HIS A 20 5.29 -2.56 -0.71
N ARG A 21 5.22 -3.88 -0.55
CA ARG A 21 4.42 -4.53 0.50
C ARG A 21 4.98 -5.91 0.82
N SER A 22 4.83 -6.38 2.06
CA SER A 22 5.10 -7.77 2.38
C SER A 22 4.20 -8.70 1.55
N PRO A 23 4.69 -9.86 1.09
CA PRO A 23 3.88 -10.86 0.40
C PRO A 23 2.62 -11.28 1.16
N SER A 24 2.66 -11.27 2.48
CA SER A 24 1.50 -11.56 3.33
C SER A 24 0.35 -10.54 3.19
N LEU A 25 0.62 -9.36 2.62
CA LEU A 25 -0.41 -8.37 2.27
C LEU A 25 -1.02 -8.59 0.88
N LEU A 26 -0.58 -9.61 0.14
CA LEU A 26 -1.20 -9.96 -1.14
C LEU A 26 -2.61 -10.52 -0.92
N PRO A 27 -3.52 -10.23 -1.85
CA PRO A 27 -4.89 -10.71 -1.73
C PRO A 27 -4.96 -12.23 -1.90
N LEU A 28 -5.68 -12.87 -0.98
CA LEU A 28 -6.04 -14.27 -1.03
C LEU A 28 -7.57 -14.35 -0.96
N GLY A 29 -8.21 -14.61 -2.08
CA GLY A 29 -9.66 -14.50 -2.17
C GLY A 29 -10.14 -13.06 -1.98
N ASP A 30 -10.83 -12.80 -0.89
CA ASP A 30 -11.53 -11.55 -0.60
C ASP A 30 -10.74 -10.55 0.25
N ARG A 31 -9.60 -10.96 0.83
CA ARG A 31 -8.80 -10.14 1.76
C ARG A 31 -7.33 -10.52 1.74
N PRO A 32 -6.42 -9.72 2.33
CA PRO A 32 -5.00 -10.06 2.46
C PRO A 32 -4.75 -11.36 3.23
N ALA A 33 -3.73 -12.11 2.84
CA ALA A 33 -3.35 -13.36 3.52
C ALA A 33 -3.10 -13.17 5.02
N LEU A 34 -2.44 -12.07 5.41
CA LEU A 34 -2.22 -11.73 6.82
C LEU A 34 -3.51 -11.59 7.62
N GLN A 35 -4.57 -11.04 7.02
CA GLN A 35 -5.87 -10.92 7.69
C GLN A 35 -6.49 -12.29 7.96
N HIS A 36 -6.38 -13.24 7.03
CA HIS A 36 -6.83 -14.62 7.23
C HIS A 36 -6.09 -15.29 8.39
N ILE A 37 -4.77 -15.07 8.49
CA ILE A 37 -3.95 -15.61 9.59
C ILE A 37 -4.41 -15.05 10.93
N VAL A 38 -4.55 -13.73 11.03
CA VAL A 38 -5.00 -13.06 12.25
C VAL A 38 -6.39 -13.55 12.68
N GLU A 39 -7.34 -13.62 11.76
CA GLU A 39 -8.70 -14.11 12.04
C GLU A 39 -8.69 -15.57 12.52
N SER A 40 -7.86 -16.42 11.92
CA SER A 40 -7.68 -17.81 12.35
C SER A 40 -7.11 -17.90 13.76
N LEU A 41 -6.10 -17.10 14.11
CA LEU A 41 -5.52 -17.06 15.46
C LEU A 41 -6.51 -16.55 16.52
N VAL A 42 -7.22 -15.47 16.21
CA VAL A 42 -8.23 -14.91 17.11
C VAL A 42 -9.38 -15.90 17.34
N THR A 43 -9.82 -16.61 16.31
CA THR A 43 -10.87 -17.66 16.44
C THR A 43 -10.42 -18.78 17.37
N GLN A 44 -9.12 -19.05 17.44
CA GLN A 44 -8.53 -20.01 18.38
C GLN A 44 -8.31 -19.43 19.80
N GLY A 45 -8.70 -18.18 20.07
CA GLY A 45 -8.55 -17.52 21.36
C GLY A 45 -7.15 -16.92 21.62
N ILE A 46 -6.31 -16.80 20.58
CA ILE A 46 -5.01 -16.11 20.68
C ILE A 46 -5.26 -14.61 20.48
N THR A 47 -5.37 -13.88 21.60
CA THR A 47 -5.75 -12.46 21.62
C THR A 47 -4.58 -11.50 21.79
N SER A 48 -3.40 -11.99 22.17
CA SER A 48 -2.16 -11.22 22.21
C SER A 48 -1.29 -11.59 21.00
N ILE A 49 -1.10 -10.66 20.08
CA ILE A 49 -0.35 -10.92 18.85
C ILE A 49 0.75 -9.86 18.70
N GLU A 50 1.98 -10.34 18.63
CA GLU A 50 3.18 -9.54 18.42
C GLU A 50 3.58 -9.63 16.95
N LEU A 51 3.77 -8.50 16.29
CA LEU A 51 4.07 -8.40 14.87
C LEU A 51 5.50 -7.88 14.70
N ILE A 52 6.39 -8.71 14.14
CA ILE A 52 7.75 -8.30 13.78
C ILE A 52 7.73 -7.98 12.29
N VAL A 53 7.86 -6.70 11.95
CA VAL A 53 7.67 -6.19 10.59
C VAL A 53 8.94 -5.50 10.12
N ASP A 54 9.58 -6.02 9.09
CA ASP A 54 10.78 -5.42 8.49
C ASP A 54 10.45 -4.58 7.24
N HIS A 55 9.37 -4.92 6.53
CA HIS A 55 9.03 -4.30 5.25
C HIS A 55 7.60 -3.73 5.23
N GLY A 56 7.48 -2.41 4.94
CA GLY A 56 6.20 -1.72 4.82
C GLY A 56 5.34 -1.68 6.09
N PRO A 57 5.89 -1.36 7.29
CA PRO A 57 5.17 -1.41 8.56
C PRO A 57 3.92 -0.54 8.56
N GLU A 58 3.96 0.61 7.91
CA GLU A 58 2.81 1.53 7.81
C GLU A 58 1.58 0.88 7.15
N ARG A 59 1.78 -0.03 6.19
CA ARG A 59 0.68 -0.72 5.51
C ARG A 59 0.10 -1.83 6.37
N VAL A 60 0.95 -2.52 7.14
CA VAL A 60 0.52 -3.53 8.10
C VAL A 60 -0.31 -2.87 9.21
N GLU A 61 0.18 -1.75 9.75
CA GLU A 61 -0.53 -0.97 10.77
C GLU A 61 -1.83 -0.38 10.22
N ALA A 62 -1.84 0.12 8.98
CA ALA A 62 -3.06 0.62 8.34
C ALA A 62 -4.12 -0.47 8.12
N LEU A 63 -3.71 -1.72 7.90
CA LEU A 63 -4.61 -2.87 7.76
C LEU A 63 -5.16 -3.34 9.11
N LEU A 64 -4.29 -3.53 10.10
CA LEU A 64 -4.62 -4.21 11.35
C LEU A 64 -5.01 -3.23 12.48
N GLY A 65 -4.43 -2.02 12.49
CA GLY A 65 -4.64 -1.04 13.56
C GLY A 65 -4.13 -1.54 14.91
N ASN A 66 -4.89 -1.29 15.96
CA ASN A 66 -4.58 -1.73 17.34
C ASN A 66 -5.21 -3.07 17.75
N GLY A 67 -6.02 -3.68 16.88
CA GLY A 67 -6.66 -4.97 17.14
C GLY A 67 -8.10 -4.90 17.63
N ASP A 68 -8.63 -3.73 17.98
CA ASP A 68 -9.98 -3.57 18.51
C ASP A 68 -11.06 -4.20 17.60
N ARG A 69 -10.84 -4.15 16.29
CA ARG A 69 -11.75 -4.72 15.29
C ARG A 69 -11.94 -6.23 15.47
N TRP A 70 -10.94 -6.94 15.96
CA TRP A 70 -10.96 -8.40 16.16
C TRP A 70 -11.03 -8.82 17.64
N GLY A 71 -11.06 -7.86 18.57
CA GLY A 71 -11.04 -8.15 19.99
C GLY A 71 -9.70 -8.71 20.48
N CYS A 72 -8.61 -8.34 19.85
CA CYS A 72 -7.24 -8.70 20.20
C CYS A 72 -6.36 -7.46 20.36
N THR A 73 -5.12 -7.66 20.79
CA THR A 73 -4.13 -6.57 20.94
C THR A 73 -2.95 -6.87 20.05
N PHE A 74 -2.59 -5.89 19.21
CA PHE A 74 -1.37 -5.93 18.39
C PHE A 74 -0.28 -5.06 19.00
N ARG A 75 0.95 -5.59 18.99
CA ARG A 75 2.16 -4.81 19.22
C ARG A 75 3.10 -4.97 18.04
N TYR A 76 3.64 -3.86 17.58
CA TYR A 76 4.49 -3.80 16.40
C TYR A 76 5.95 -3.64 16.81
N HIS A 77 6.81 -4.50 16.28
CA HIS A 77 8.24 -4.50 16.51
C HIS A 77 8.95 -4.29 15.18
N LEU A 78 9.78 -3.27 15.12
CA LEU A 78 10.64 -2.99 13.97
C LEU A 78 12.04 -3.55 14.28
N PRO A 79 12.51 -4.59 13.56
CA PRO A 79 13.82 -5.13 13.78
C PRO A 79 14.91 -4.12 13.39
N ALA A 80 15.87 -3.88 14.27
CA ALA A 80 17.00 -3.01 13.97
C ALA A 80 17.89 -3.54 12.83
N GLN A 81 17.85 -4.85 12.60
CA GLN A 81 18.52 -5.56 11.52
C GLN A 81 17.51 -6.47 10.83
N PRO A 82 17.12 -6.16 9.57
CA PRO A 82 16.16 -6.97 8.81
C PRO A 82 16.55 -8.44 8.67
N ASP A 83 17.86 -8.71 8.50
CA ASP A 83 18.37 -10.08 8.38
C ASP A 83 18.26 -10.90 9.66
N ARG A 84 18.03 -10.27 10.83
CA ARG A 84 17.94 -10.90 12.15
C ARG A 84 16.69 -10.46 12.91
N PRO A 85 15.50 -10.76 12.39
CA PRO A 85 14.23 -10.28 12.96
C PRO A 85 13.95 -10.83 14.35
N TYR A 86 14.50 -12.01 14.67
CA TYR A 86 14.24 -12.71 15.94
C TYR A 86 14.87 -12.05 17.17
N ARG A 87 15.75 -11.05 16.99
CA ARG A 87 16.23 -10.21 18.10
C ARG A 87 15.10 -9.49 18.83
N SER A 88 14.04 -9.16 18.09
CA SER A 88 12.85 -8.53 18.66
C SER A 88 12.12 -9.42 19.67
N LEU A 89 12.28 -10.74 19.60
CA LEU A 89 11.69 -11.69 20.55
C LEU A 89 12.14 -11.44 22.01
N LYS A 90 13.35 -10.92 22.22
CA LYS A 90 13.86 -10.59 23.56
C LYS A 90 13.13 -9.45 24.26
N VAL A 91 12.51 -8.58 23.48
CA VAL A 91 11.77 -7.41 23.99
C VAL A 91 10.33 -7.78 24.34
N ILE A 92 9.84 -8.90 23.79
CA ILE A 92 8.47 -9.37 24.00
C ILE A 92 8.34 -9.95 25.41
N GLN A 93 7.46 -9.32 26.19
CA GLN A 93 7.13 -9.80 27.53
C GLN A 93 6.22 -11.04 27.43
N ASN A 94 6.29 -11.92 28.44
CA ASN A 94 5.45 -13.12 28.61
C ASN A 94 5.83 -14.37 27.80
N LEU A 95 6.82 -14.37 26.93
CA LEU A 95 7.24 -15.60 26.22
C LEU A 95 7.80 -16.66 27.17
N GLY A 96 8.39 -16.25 28.30
CA GLY A 96 8.87 -17.16 29.34
C GLY A 96 7.76 -17.71 30.26
N THR A 97 6.58 -17.14 30.26
CA THR A 97 5.49 -17.49 31.20
C THR A 97 4.35 -18.27 30.57
N GLU A 98 4.12 -18.09 29.28
CA GLU A 98 3.03 -18.72 28.53
C GLU A 98 3.55 -19.41 27.26
N PRO A 99 2.87 -20.46 26.78
CA PRO A 99 3.16 -20.99 25.44
C PRO A 99 2.98 -19.93 24.38
N TRP A 100 3.82 -19.96 23.37
CA TRP A 100 3.75 -19.02 22.26
C TRP A 100 4.02 -19.71 20.92
N VAL A 101 3.47 -19.14 19.86
CA VAL A 101 3.66 -19.65 18.50
C VAL A 101 4.38 -18.62 17.66
N LEU A 102 5.48 -19.04 17.02
CA LEU A 102 6.15 -18.27 15.98
C LEU A 102 5.59 -18.67 14.61
N ILE A 103 5.22 -17.68 13.82
CA ILE A 103 4.61 -17.88 12.50
C ILE A 103 5.31 -16.95 11.51
N HIS A 104 5.72 -17.48 10.38
CA HIS A 104 6.06 -16.67 9.21
C HIS A 104 4.80 -16.41 8.41
N ALA A 105 4.46 -15.14 8.24
CA ALA A 105 3.20 -14.71 7.62
C ALA A 105 3.04 -15.15 6.16
N GLU A 106 4.14 -15.47 5.50
CA GLU A 106 4.15 -15.96 4.12
C GLU A 106 3.80 -17.45 4.02
N GLN A 107 3.90 -18.19 5.14
CA GLN A 107 3.68 -19.64 5.19
C GLN A 107 2.99 -20.01 6.50
N TYR A 108 1.69 -20.20 6.42
CA TYR A 108 0.86 -20.46 7.58
C TYR A 108 0.22 -21.84 7.51
N PRO A 109 0.46 -22.74 8.49
CA PRO A 109 -0.26 -24.00 8.60
C PRO A 109 -1.67 -23.74 9.14
N CYS A 110 -2.67 -24.23 8.43
CA CYS A 110 -4.07 -24.09 8.83
C CYS A 110 -4.43 -25.15 9.89
N VAL A 111 -3.86 -25.03 11.09
CA VAL A 111 -4.01 -25.97 12.21
C VAL A 111 -4.50 -25.27 13.48
N GLU A 112 -5.00 -26.04 14.42
CA GLU A 112 -5.40 -25.56 15.74
C GLU A 112 -4.25 -25.68 16.75
N PHE A 113 -3.60 -24.56 17.08
CA PHE A 113 -2.47 -24.52 18.02
C PHE A 113 -2.89 -24.73 19.46
N THR A 114 -4.08 -24.29 19.84
CA THR A 114 -4.59 -24.32 21.22
C THR A 114 -4.92 -25.71 21.75
N LEU A 115 -5.02 -26.71 20.85
CA LEU A 115 -5.22 -28.10 21.22
C LEU A 115 -3.97 -28.75 21.84
N LEU A 116 -2.82 -28.13 21.65
CA LEU A 116 -1.54 -28.65 22.10
C LEU A 116 -1.03 -27.83 23.30
N SER A 117 -0.69 -28.53 24.40
CA SER A 117 0.10 -27.94 25.48
C SER A 117 1.53 -28.51 25.38
N PRO A 118 2.42 -27.83 24.70
CA PRO A 118 3.72 -28.39 24.35
C PRO A 118 4.62 -28.49 25.58
N ALA A 119 5.15 -29.69 25.84
CA ALA A 119 6.28 -29.87 26.74
C ALA A 119 7.64 -29.65 26.04
N LYS A 120 7.65 -29.81 24.72
CA LYS A 120 8.79 -29.59 23.81
C LYS A 120 8.35 -28.70 22.66
N ALA A 121 9.28 -28.09 21.93
CA ALA A 121 8.97 -27.35 20.72
C ALA A 121 8.27 -28.25 19.67
N VAL A 122 7.21 -27.74 19.04
CA VAL A 122 6.48 -28.45 17.98
C VAL A 122 6.66 -27.73 16.67
N LEU A 123 7.30 -28.38 15.71
CA LEU A 123 7.55 -27.86 14.38
C LEU A 123 6.48 -28.34 13.41
N TYR A 124 6.00 -27.42 12.59
CA TYR A 124 5.00 -27.72 11.58
C TYR A 124 5.65 -27.88 10.20
N TYR A 125 5.47 -29.05 9.60
CA TYR A 125 5.98 -29.39 8.27
C TYR A 125 4.87 -29.46 7.25
N GLY A 126 5.12 -28.90 6.06
CA GLY A 126 4.21 -29.01 4.93
C GLY A 126 4.44 -30.30 4.15
N SER A 127 3.41 -31.14 4.00
CA SER A 127 3.39 -32.21 3.01
C SER A 127 2.77 -31.65 1.74
N PHE A 128 3.60 -31.16 0.82
CA PHE A 128 3.14 -30.67 -0.48
C PHE A 128 3.02 -31.88 -1.42
N GLN A 129 1.79 -32.35 -1.68
CA GLN A 129 1.56 -33.27 -2.77
C GLN A 129 1.86 -32.55 -4.09
N ASN A 130 2.90 -32.97 -4.78
CA ASN A 130 3.11 -32.60 -6.16
C ASN A 130 1.91 -33.12 -6.94
N SER A 131 0.95 -32.22 -7.26
CA SER A 131 -0.11 -32.56 -8.21
C SER A 131 0.57 -32.95 -9.51
N ALA A 132 0.29 -34.17 -9.98
CA ALA A 132 0.96 -34.81 -11.11
C ALA A 132 0.73 -34.15 -12.49
N ASP A 133 0.24 -32.92 -12.52
CA ASP A 133 0.03 -32.11 -13.74
C ASP A 133 1.25 -31.27 -14.16
N THR A 134 2.42 -31.48 -13.55
CA THR A 134 3.66 -30.83 -13.95
C THR A 134 4.45 -31.64 -14.98
N SER A 135 3.82 -32.08 -16.05
CA SER A 135 4.54 -32.41 -17.27
C SER A 135 4.91 -31.08 -17.96
N SER A 136 6.18 -30.68 -17.86
CA SER A 136 6.87 -29.62 -18.62
C SER A 136 6.79 -28.14 -18.15
N ASP A 137 6.62 -27.85 -16.87
CA ASP A 137 6.83 -26.47 -16.41
C ASP A 137 8.31 -26.24 -16.08
N HIS A 138 8.97 -25.45 -16.92
CA HIS A 138 10.31 -24.87 -16.69
C HIS A 138 10.22 -23.70 -15.68
N SER A 139 9.66 -23.92 -14.48
CA SER A 139 9.74 -22.90 -13.42
C SER A 139 11.15 -22.94 -12.82
N SER A 140 11.82 -21.81 -12.78
CA SER A 140 13.15 -21.63 -12.22
C SER A 140 13.23 -21.85 -10.70
N ASN A 141 12.10 -22.08 -10.03
CA ASN A 141 12.04 -22.40 -8.62
C ASN A 141 12.24 -23.91 -8.41
N PRO A 142 13.28 -24.33 -7.66
CA PRO A 142 13.47 -25.74 -7.35
C PRO A 142 12.25 -26.26 -6.58
N PRO A 143 11.79 -27.50 -6.90
CA PRO A 143 10.71 -28.13 -6.14
C PRO A 143 11.12 -28.20 -4.66
N ARG A 144 10.27 -27.73 -3.76
CA ARG A 144 10.52 -27.97 -2.33
C ARG A 144 10.55 -29.47 -2.07
N PRO A 145 11.47 -29.92 -1.18
CA PRO A 145 11.41 -31.28 -0.70
C PRO A 145 10.02 -31.55 -0.08
N GLU A 146 9.50 -32.75 -0.27
CA GLU A 146 8.15 -33.18 0.14
C GLU A 146 7.80 -32.87 1.61
N ASN A 147 8.82 -32.73 2.46
CA ASN A 147 8.68 -32.31 3.85
C ASN A 147 9.59 -31.11 4.13
N SER A 148 9.12 -29.90 3.87
CA SER A 148 9.87 -28.69 4.23
C SER A 148 9.22 -27.98 5.41
N TRP A 149 10.05 -27.55 6.37
CA TRP A 149 9.59 -26.70 7.47
C TRP A 149 9.16 -25.32 6.94
N GLY A 150 7.94 -24.89 7.32
CA GLY A 150 7.34 -23.64 6.88
C GLY A 150 7.62 -22.45 7.79
N GLY A 151 8.58 -22.54 8.72
CA GLY A 151 8.88 -21.44 9.62
C GLY A 151 7.93 -21.31 10.80
N THR A 152 6.99 -22.23 10.98
CA THR A 152 6.06 -22.19 12.13
C THR A 152 6.51 -23.16 13.21
N VAL A 153 6.58 -22.66 14.45
CA VAL A 153 6.91 -23.45 15.63
C VAL A 153 6.07 -23.03 16.82
N LEU A 154 5.50 -24.01 17.52
CA LEU A 154 4.83 -23.81 18.79
C LEU A 154 5.83 -24.11 19.92
N MET A 155 6.07 -23.11 20.75
CA MET A 155 7.07 -23.16 21.83
C MET A 155 6.39 -23.31 23.19
N PRO A 156 6.94 -24.13 24.11
CA PRO A 156 6.55 -24.09 25.51
C PRO A 156 6.92 -22.73 26.14
N PRO A 157 6.46 -22.43 27.36
CA PRO A 157 6.91 -21.25 28.11
C PRO A 157 8.43 -21.33 28.31
N THR A 158 9.17 -20.55 27.55
CA THR A 158 10.64 -20.52 27.59
C THR A 158 11.14 -19.15 27.23
N ASP A 159 12.16 -18.68 27.96
CA ASP A 159 12.87 -17.47 27.59
C ASP A 159 13.63 -17.69 26.28
N VAL A 160 13.60 -16.67 25.42
CA VAL A 160 14.30 -16.71 24.14
C VAL A 160 15.80 -16.56 24.36
N GLY A 161 16.52 -17.64 24.18
CA GLY A 161 17.97 -17.67 24.29
C GLY A 161 18.68 -16.85 23.20
N ASP A 162 19.95 -16.51 23.44
CA ASP A 162 20.79 -15.77 22.49
C ASP A 162 20.93 -16.49 21.14
N GLU A 163 20.88 -17.81 21.13
CA GLU A 163 20.95 -18.62 19.93
C GLU A 163 19.80 -18.31 18.98
N ILE A 164 18.55 -18.37 19.44
CA ILE A 164 17.37 -18.07 18.62
C ILE A 164 17.35 -16.59 18.21
N ALA A 165 17.64 -15.69 19.15
CA ALA A 165 17.55 -14.26 18.93
C ALA A 165 18.51 -13.75 17.85
N ASN A 166 19.67 -14.37 17.69
CA ASN A 166 20.68 -13.94 16.74
C ASN A 166 20.65 -14.67 15.39
N CYS A 167 19.72 -15.61 15.20
CA CYS A 167 19.58 -16.36 13.95
C CYS A 167 19.06 -15.53 12.79
N THR A 168 19.47 -15.88 11.59
CA THR A 168 18.73 -15.67 10.35
C THR A 168 17.67 -16.76 10.19
N LEU A 169 16.84 -16.70 9.16
CA LEU A 169 15.83 -17.73 8.90
C LEU A 169 16.45 -19.11 8.66
N ASP A 170 17.54 -19.17 7.90
CA ASP A 170 18.23 -20.44 7.60
C ASP A 170 18.91 -21.02 8.84
N GLU A 171 19.58 -20.17 9.63
CA GLU A 171 20.19 -20.58 10.91
C GLU A 171 19.14 -21.05 11.92
N LEU A 172 17.96 -20.44 11.93
CA LEU A 172 16.83 -20.87 12.77
C LEU A 172 16.32 -22.26 12.36
N ARG A 173 16.29 -22.52 11.04
CA ARG A 173 15.96 -23.85 10.52
C ARG A 173 16.96 -24.91 11.00
N GLU A 174 18.25 -24.64 10.84
CA GLU A 174 19.31 -25.56 11.30
C GLU A 174 19.27 -25.78 12.82
N TYR A 175 18.94 -24.72 13.58
CA TYR A 175 18.76 -24.82 15.03
C TYR A 175 17.66 -25.81 15.39
N PHE A 176 16.50 -25.71 14.77
CA PHE A 176 15.38 -26.59 15.07
C PHE A 176 15.57 -28.01 14.51
N GLU A 177 16.23 -28.19 13.38
CA GLU A 177 16.60 -29.51 12.85
C GLU A 177 17.55 -30.24 13.82
N ARG A 178 18.52 -29.54 14.41
CA ARG A 178 19.40 -30.04 15.44
C ARG A 178 18.62 -30.44 16.70
N ARG A 179 17.73 -29.60 17.18
CA ARG A 179 16.83 -29.89 18.32
C ARG A 179 15.94 -31.10 18.08
N LEU A 180 15.52 -31.32 16.85
CA LEU A 180 14.74 -32.49 16.46
C LEU A 180 15.60 -33.77 16.54
N ALA A 181 16.84 -33.70 16.06
CA ALA A 181 17.79 -34.84 16.15
C ALA A 181 18.13 -35.21 17.58
N GLU A 182 18.11 -34.25 18.51
CA GLU A 182 18.35 -34.44 19.96
C GLU A 182 17.07 -34.87 20.74
N ASP A 183 15.98 -35.19 20.07
CA ASP A 183 14.65 -35.46 20.66
C ASP A 183 14.13 -34.33 21.57
N ALA A 184 14.61 -33.12 21.38
CA ALA A 184 14.20 -31.92 22.11
C ALA A 184 13.05 -31.13 21.43
N ALA A 185 12.63 -31.60 20.26
CA ALA A 185 11.47 -31.07 19.51
C ALA A 185 10.64 -32.22 18.93
N THR A 186 9.41 -31.91 18.54
CA THR A 186 8.49 -32.85 17.87
C THR A 186 7.99 -32.24 16.56
N THR A 187 7.50 -33.08 15.67
CA THR A 187 7.01 -32.63 14.35
C THR A 187 5.53 -32.93 14.19
N VAL A 188 4.82 -32.01 13.54
CA VAL A 188 3.45 -32.21 13.05
C VAL A 188 3.45 -31.93 11.56
N THR A 189 2.98 -32.89 10.77
CA THR A 189 2.87 -32.74 9.33
C THR A 189 1.44 -32.40 8.95
N THR A 190 1.24 -31.36 8.13
CA THR A 190 -0.08 -31.00 7.61
C THR A 190 -0.03 -30.77 6.11
N THR A 191 -1.13 -31.03 5.43
CA THR A 191 -1.32 -30.75 4.00
C THR A 191 -2.01 -29.42 3.77
N GLU A 192 -2.57 -28.81 4.83
CA GLU A 192 -3.35 -27.57 4.77
C GLU A 192 -2.44 -26.37 5.06
N TRP A 193 -1.88 -25.79 3.99
CA TRP A 193 -0.98 -24.64 4.08
C TRP A 193 -1.49 -23.48 3.24
N LEU A 194 -1.43 -22.28 3.84
CA LEU A 194 -1.46 -21.03 3.12
C LEU A 194 -0.01 -20.64 2.82
N ASP A 195 0.38 -20.55 1.56
CA ASP A 195 1.72 -20.14 1.13
C ASP A 195 1.61 -19.06 0.06
N VAL A 196 2.15 -17.88 0.35
CA VAL A 196 2.16 -16.70 -0.54
C VAL A 196 3.58 -16.26 -0.90
N SER A 197 4.56 -17.12 -0.69
CA SER A 197 5.99 -16.82 -0.90
C SER A 197 6.42 -16.79 -2.38
N SER A 198 5.54 -17.20 -3.31
CA SER A 198 5.75 -17.07 -4.75
C SER A 198 4.40 -16.97 -5.49
N PRO A 199 4.37 -16.45 -6.74
CA PRO A 199 3.14 -16.34 -7.54
C PRO A 199 2.43 -17.68 -7.76
N VAL A 200 3.19 -18.76 -8.01
CA VAL A 200 2.66 -20.13 -8.15
C VAL A 200 1.96 -20.57 -6.87
N ARG A 201 2.60 -20.37 -5.73
CA ARG A 201 2.08 -20.79 -4.42
C ARG A 201 0.88 -19.97 -4.00
N LEU A 202 0.89 -18.67 -4.31
CA LEU A 202 -0.26 -17.80 -4.09
C LEU A 202 -1.50 -18.31 -4.84
N LEU A 203 -1.37 -18.66 -6.14
CA LEU A 203 -2.49 -19.24 -6.90
C LEU A 203 -2.92 -20.61 -6.37
N ASN A 204 -1.97 -21.47 -5.95
CA ASN A 204 -2.30 -22.76 -5.34
C ASN A 204 -3.05 -22.60 -4.02
N SER A 205 -2.61 -21.69 -3.15
CA SER A 205 -3.30 -21.37 -1.89
C SER A 205 -4.70 -20.80 -2.15
N GLN A 206 -4.85 -19.98 -3.20
CA GLN A 206 -6.14 -19.47 -3.63
C GLN A 206 -7.08 -20.58 -4.11
N ASN A 207 -6.58 -21.53 -4.91
CA ASN A 207 -7.36 -22.67 -5.35
C ASN A 207 -7.81 -23.52 -4.16
N ALA A 208 -6.89 -23.76 -3.20
CA ALA A 208 -7.21 -24.48 -1.97
C ALA A 208 -8.25 -23.76 -1.10
N LEU A 209 -8.21 -22.41 -1.06
CA LEU A 209 -9.22 -21.60 -0.38
C LEU A 209 -10.59 -21.74 -1.04
N LEU A 210 -10.66 -21.63 -2.37
CA LEU A 210 -11.89 -21.78 -3.14
C LEU A 210 -12.49 -23.19 -3.01
N ASP A 211 -11.66 -24.22 -2.91
CA ASP A 211 -12.07 -25.60 -2.66
C ASP A 211 -12.45 -25.86 -1.18
N LYS A 212 -12.37 -24.85 -0.31
CA LYS A 212 -12.61 -24.97 1.15
C LYS A 212 -11.69 -25.99 1.84
N LYS A 213 -10.47 -26.19 1.30
CA LYS A 213 -9.46 -27.13 1.86
C LYS A 213 -8.63 -26.52 2.98
N LEU A 214 -8.63 -25.18 3.13
CA LEU A 214 -7.88 -24.49 4.17
C LEU A 214 -8.75 -24.34 5.42
N ARG A 215 -8.46 -25.11 6.45
CA ARG A 215 -9.23 -25.15 7.69
C ARG A 215 -9.13 -23.80 8.43
N GLY A 216 -10.27 -23.33 8.95
CA GLY A 216 -10.32 -22.07 9.71
C GLY A 216 -10.28 -20.80 8.86
N LEU A 217 -10.11 -20.88 7.54
CA LEU A 217 -10.18 -19.75 6.63
C LEU A 217 -11.57 -19.67 5.97
N LEU A 218 -12.12 -18.47 5.94
CA LEU A 218 -13.46 -18.23 5.40
C LEU A 218 -13.41 -17.23 4.25
N ILE A 219 -14.21 -17.48 3.21
CA ILE A 219 -14.43 -16.51 2.13
C ILE A 219 -15.63 -15.67 2.51
N SER A 220 -15.50 -14.32 2.51
CA SER A 220 -16.64 -13.44 2.70
C SER A 220 -17.40 -13.27 1.38
N GLY A 221 -18.72 -13.12 1.48
CA GLY A 221 -19.58 -13.00 0.33
C GLY A 221 -20.75 -13.96 0.40
N THR A 222 -21.67 -13.82 -0.54
CA THR A 222 -22.83 -14.73 -0.65
C THR A 222 -22.51 -15.81 -1.68
N GLU A 223 -22.54 -17.06 -1.27
CA GLU A 223 -22.46 -18.18 -2.20
C GLU A 223 -23.79 -18.27 -2.96
N ARG A 224 -23.83 -17.77 -4.19
CA ARG A 224 -25.06 -17.78 -5.04
C ARG A 224 -25.38 -19.14 -5.60
N SER A 225 -24.35 -19.92 -5.89
CA SER A 225 -24.42 -21.31 -6.36
C SER A 225 -23.20 -22.05 -5.82
N PRO A 226 -23.21 -23.39 -5.72
CA PRO A 226 -22.07 -24.14 -5.21
C PRO A 226 -20.76 -23.74 -5.90
N GLY A 227 -19.81 -23.20 -5.10
CA GLY A 227 -18.51 -22.73 -5.59
C GLY A 227 -18.51 -21.35 -6.27
N ILE A 228 -19.61 -20.60 -6.27
CA ILE A 228 -19.68 -19.25 -6.83
C ILE A 228 -19.95 -18.23 -5.73
N TRP A 229 -18.92 -17.52 -5.31
CA TRP A 229 -19.04 -16.44 -4.31
C TRP A 229 -19.10 -15.08 -4.98
N VAL A 230 -20.11 -14.31 -4.60
CA VAL A 230 -20.31 -12.95 -5.12
C VAL A 230 -20.47 -11.98 -3.95
N SER A 231 -19.66 -10.95 -3.93
CA SER A 231 -19.71 -9.90 -2.93
C SER A 231 -20.75 -8.83 -3.26
N ARG A 232 -20.89 -7.86 -2.34
CA ARG A 232 -21.91 -6.79 -2.44
C ARG A 232 -21.69 -5.90 -3.66
N ASN A 233 -22.77 -5.42 -4.26
CA ASN A 233 -22.77 -4.47 -5.37
C ASN A 233 -22.03 -4.94 -6.63
N ALA A 234 -21.71 -6.22 -6.78
CA ALA A 234 -21.17 -6.73 -8.03
C ALA A 234 -22.23 -6.67 -9.13
N THR A 235 -21.90 -6.07 -10.26
CA THR A 235 -22.78 -5.94 -11.43
C THR A 235 -22.33 -6.94 -12.50
N ILE A 236 -23.17 -7.93 -12.76
CA ILE A 236 -22.88 -9.02 -13.69
C ILE A 236 -23.88 -8.94 -14.83
N HIS A 237 -23.39 -8.79 -16.08
CA HIS A 237 -24.26 -8.78 -17.25
C HIS A 237 -24.91 -10.15 -17.44
N PRO A 238 -26.18 -10.26 -17.88
CA PRO A 238 -26.88 -11.55 -18.02
C PRO A 238 -26.22 -12.56 -18.97
N SER A 239 -25.40 -12.11 -19.91
CA SER A 239 -24.67 -12.98 -20.84
C SER A 239 -23.33 -13.49 -20.32
N VAL A 240 -22.97 -13.21 -19.07
CA VAL A 240 -21.73 -13.68 -18.45
C VAL A 240 -21.83 -15.15 -18.11
N THR A 241 -20.79 -15.92 -18.45
CA THR A 241 -20.68 -17.33 -18.09
C THR A 241 -19.77 -17.48 -16.87
N LEU A 242 -20.31 -18.02 -15.78
CA LEU A 242 -19.58 -18.29 -14.55
C LEU A 242 -19.33 -19.80 -14.41
N VAL A 243 -18.05 -20.19 -14.28
CA VAL A 243 -17.63 -21.58 -14.12
C VAL A 243 -17.00 -21.76 -12.74
N PRO A 244 -17.64 -22.50 -11.81
CA PRO A 244 -17.11 -22.67 -10.45
C PRO A 244 -15.80 -23.50 -10.43
N PRO A 245 -14.96 -23.36 -9.36
CA PRO A 245 -15.09 -22.40 -8.27
C PRO A 245 -14.55 -21.01 -8.65
N LEU A 246 -15.17 -19.96 -8.13
CA LEU A 246 -14.75 -18.58 -8.40
C LEU A 246 -15.23 -17.60 -7.32
N TYR A 247 -14.55 -16.43 -7.24
CA TYR A 247 -14.93 -15.33 -6.37
C TYR A 247 -14.99 -14.01 -7.16
N ILE A 248 -16.03 -13.21 -6.91
CA ILE A 248 -16.21 -11.87 -7.47
C ILE A 248 -16.33 -10.86 -6.33
N GLY A 249 -15.40 -9.92 -6.29
CA GLY A 249 -15.29 -8.90 -5.26
C GLY A 249 -16.33 -7.80 -5.31
N THR A 250 -16.33 -6.95 -4.30
CA THR A 250 -17.28 -5.84 -4.12
C THR A 250 -17.19 -4.84 -5.26
N ASN A 251 -18.34 -4.26 -5.66
CA ASN A 251 -18.46 -3.22 -6.68
C ASN A 251 -17.88 -3.57 -8.06
N SER A 252 -17.48 -4.81 -8.30
CA SER A 252 -16.90 -5.23 -9.58
C SER A 252 -17.95 -5.32 -10.67
N ARG A 253 -17.55 -4.97 -11.89
CA ARG A 253 -18.42 -4.98 -13.07
C ARG A 253 -17.90 -5.94 -14.11
N LEU A 254 -18.75 -6.90 -14.52
CA LEU A 254 -18.51 -7.84 -15.60
C LEU A 254 -19.40 -7.47 -16.79
N SER A 255 -18.76 -7.15 -17.93
CA SER A 255 -19.43 -6.71 -19.15
C SER A 255 -19.99 -7.90 -19.95
N LYS A 256 -20.53 -7.63 -21.14
CA LYS A 256 -21.20 -8.60 -22.00
C LYS A 256 -20.22 -9.69 -22.50
N GLY A 257 -20.66 -10.95 -22.47
CA GLY A 257 -19.92 -12.07 -23.07
C GLY A 257 -18.67 -12.52 -22.30
N VAL A 258 -18.45 -11.99 -21.10
CA VAL A 258 -17.33 -12.38 -20.24
C VAL A 258 -17.51 -13.81 -19.74
N ARG A 259 -16.40 -14.57 -19.68
CA ARG A 259 -16.33 -15.89 -19.06
C ARG A 259 -15.35 -15.86 -17.90
N ILE A 260 -15.82 -16.21 -16.69
CA ILE A 260 -15.00 -16.26 -15.48
C ILE A 260 -14.98 -17.67 -14.92
N GLY A 261 -13.79 -18.15 -14.60
CA GLY A 261 -13.55 -19.47 -14.00
C GLY A 261 -13.20 -20.57 -15.00
N PRO A 262 -12.80 -21.75 -14.48
CA PRO A 262 -12.72 -22.07 -13.05
C PRO A 262 -11.51 -21.42 -12.33
N TYR A 263 -11.50 -21.47 -11.00
CA TYR A 263 -10.42 -20.98 -10.14
C TYR A 263 -10.01 -19.52 -10.42
N ALA A 264 -10.99 -18.66 -10.68
CA ALA A 264 -10.77 -17.26 -10.91
C ALA A 264 -11.19 -16.41 -9.69
N VAL A 265 -10.37 -15.48 -9.31
CA VAL A 265 -10.67 -14.48 -8.28
C VAL A 265 -10.58 -13.09 -8.88
N ILE A 266 -11.69 -12.38 -8.84
CA ILE A 266 -11.77 -10.96 -9.22
C ILE A 266 -11.85 -10.15 -7.94
N GLY A 267 -10.88 -9.28 -7.71
CA GLY A 267 -10.85 -8.37 -6.56
C GLY A 267 -11.99 -7.38 -6.53
N GLY A 268 -12.03 -6.53 -5.52
CA GLY A 268 -12.99 -5.46 -5.42
C GLY A 268 -12.75 -4.34 -6.45
N ASP A 269 -13.80 -3.56 -6.75
CA ASP A 269 -13.74 -2.39 -7.63
C ASP A 269 -13.12 -2.64 -9.03
N CYS A 270 -13.15 -3.89 -9.52
CA CYS A 270 -12.63 -4.27 -10.83
C CYS A 270 -13.64 -4.06 -11.95
N ILE A 271 -13.14 -3.81 -13.17
CA ILE A 271 -13.94 -3.82 -14.38
C ILE A 271 -13.33 -4.83 -15.35
N VAL A 272 -14.12 -5.81 -15.76
CA VAL A 272 -13.76 -6.76 -16.82
C VAL A 272 -14.63 -6.46 -18.03
N ASP A 273 -13.98 -6.11 -19.13
CA ASP A 273 -14.69 -5.67 -20.33
C ASP A 273 -15.13 -6.86 -21.21
N SER A 274 -15.84 -6.55 -22.30
CA SER A 274 -16.63 -7.49 -23.09
C SER A 274 -15.78 -8.63 -23.69
N ASN A 275 -16.36 -9.84 -23.76
CA ASN A 275 -15.77 -11.00 -24.42
C ASN A 275 -14.42 -11.48 -23.86
N THR A 276 -14.09 -11.09 -22.62
CA THR A 276 -12.85 -11.47 -21.93
C THR A 276 -13.03 -12.78 -21.20
N VAL A 277 -12.00 -13.62 -21.21
CA VAL A 277 -11.94 -14.92 -20.52
C VAL A 277 -10.90 -14.86 -19.41
N ILE A 278 -11.27 -15.20 -18.18
CA ILE A 278 -10.36 -15.24 -17.03
C ILE A 278 -10.54 -16.59 -16.32
N ASP A 279 -9.48 -17.37 -16.28
CA ASP A 279 -9.48 -18.66 -15.55
C ASP A 279 -8.15 -18.88 -14.81
N HIS A 280 -8.17 -19.68 -13.74
CA HIS A 280 -7.01 -19.99 -12.89
C HIS A 280 -6.16 -18.76 -12.54
N SER A 281 -6.81 -17.60 -12.36
CA SER A 281 -6.13 -16.30 -12.32
C SER A 281 -6.65 -15.43 -11.18
N LEU A 282 -5.81 -14.52 -10.74
CA LEU A 282 -6.10 -13.55 -9.69
C LEU A 282 -6.02 -12.14 -10.27
N VAL A 283 -7.11 -11.39 -10.16
CA VAL A 283 -7.17 -9.97 -10.52
C VAL A 283 -7.25 -9.14 -9.25
N PHE A 284 -6.27 -8.26 -9.03
CA PHE A 284 -6.19 -7.40 -7.85
C PHE A 284 -7.28 -6.34 -7.85
N GLU A 285 -7.64 -5.91 -6.65
CA GLU A 285 -8.58 -4.81 -6.43
C GLU A 285 -8.21 -3.55 -7.25
N GLY A 286 -9.23 -2.89 -7.83
CA GLY A 286 -9.05 -1.66 -8.62
C GLY A 286 -8.39 -1.88 -9.99
N SER A 287 -8.39 -3.11 -10.53
CA SER A 287 -7.84 -3.39 -11.85
C SER A 287 -8.90 -3.30 -12.94
N TYR A 288 -8.50 -2.82 -14.11
CA TYR A 288 -9.24 -2.89 -15.35
C TYR A 288 -8.66 -3.97 -16.25
N VAL A 289 -9.51 -4.84 -16.78
CA VAL A 289 -9.16 -5.85 -17.79
C VAL A 289 -9.95 -5.53 -19.05
N GLY A 290 -9.25 -5.29 -20.13
CA GLY A 290 -9.79 -4.83 -21.41
C GLY A 290 -10.62 -5.87 -22.15
N GLU A 291 -11.11 -5.47 -23.35
CA GLU A 291 -11.98 -6.28 -24.18
C GLU A 291 -11.22 -7.40 -24.89
N ALA A 292 -11.88 -8.55 -25.05
CA ALA A 292 -11.41 -9.71 -25.82
C ALA A 292 -10.04 -10.26 -25.39
N LEU A 293 -9.71 -10.17 -24.09
CA LEU A 293 -8.48 -10.71 -23.55
C LEU A 293 -8.67 -12.11 -22.98
N GLU A 294 -7.62 -12.92 -23.04
CA GLU A 294 -7.53 -14.22 -22.38
C GLU A 294 -6.47 -14.15 -21.27
N VAL A 295 -6.91 -14.29 -20.03
CA VAL A 295 -6.07 -14.30 -18.82
C VAL A 295 -6.11 -15.70 -18.21
N HIS A 296 -5.05 -16.47 -18.43
CA HIS A 296 -4.95 -17.85 -18.00
C HIS A 296 -3.70 -18.05 -17.12
N LYS A 297 -3.88 -18.66 -15.93
CA LYS A 297 -2.81 -18.92 -14.95
C LYS A 297 -1.93 -17.68 -14.72
N ALA A 298 -2.58 -16.53 -14.47
CA ALA A 298 -1.89 -15.26 -14.35
C ALA A 298 -2.39 -14.43 -13.15
N ILE A 299 -1.56 -13.52 -12.71
CA ILE A 299 -1.90 -12.52 -11.68
C ILE A 299 -1.88 -11.15 -12.36
N VAL A 300 -3.02 -10.46 -12.30
CA VAL A 300 -3.17 -9.09 -12.81
C VAL A 300 -3.18 -8.13 -11.62
N ALA A 301 -2.14 -7.31 -11.52
CA ALA A 301 -2.02 -6.29 -10.51
C ALA A 301 -1.95 -4.91 -11.17
N HIS A 302 -3.11 -4.32 -11.47
CA HIS A 302 -3.25 -3.09 -12.24
C HIS A 302 -2.65 -3.22 -13.66
N ASN A 303 -1.50 -2.57 -13.89
CA ASN A 303 -0.78 -2.62 -15.17
C ASN A 303 0.19 -3.81 -15.27
N LEU A 304 0.49 -4.46 -14.15
CA LEU A 304 1.41 -5.59 -14.08
C LEU A 304 0.67 -6.90 -14.34
N LEU A 305 1.09 -7.62 -15.37
CA LEU A 305 0.66 -9.00 -15.65
C LEU A 305 1.81 -9.95 -15.30
N VAL A 306 1.59 -10.81 -14.32
CA VAL A 306 2.51 -11.89 -14.00
C VAL A 306 1.94 -13.20 -14.54
N ASN A 307 2.57 -13.73 -15.57
CA ASN A 307 2.22 -15.04 -16.12
C ASN A 307 2.93 -16.12 -15.31
N VAL A 308 2.17 -16.82 -14.49
CA VAL A 308 2.70 -17.83 -13.56
C VAL A 308 3.23 -19.07 -14.29
N ARG A 309 2.69 -19.40 -15.46
CA ARG A 309 3.14 -20.54 -16.27
C ARG A 309 4.50 -20.30 -16.91
N LEU A 310 4.75 -19.06 -17.35
CA LEU A 310 5.99 -18.70 -18.05
C LEU A 310 7.05 -18.13 -17.09
N ASP A 311 6.71 -17.98 -15.80
CA ASP A 311 7.55 -17.33 -14.79
C ASP A 311 8.06 -15.95 -15.25
N ALA A 312 7.17 -15.17 -15.86
CA ALA A 312 7.48 -13.90 -16.49
C ALA A 312 6.48 -12.82 -16.10
N SER A 313 6.97 -11.59 -16.01
CA SER A 313 6.14 -10.41 -15.77
C SER A 313 6.23 -9.42 -16.92
N VAL A 314 5.12 -8.78 -17.23
CA VAL A 314 5.02 -7.74 -18.23
C VAL A 314 4.30 -6.55 -17.64
N ASP A 315 4.91 -5.40 -17.69
CA ASP A 315 4.25 -4.13 -17.35
C ASP A 315 3.60 -3.56 -18.63
N ILE A 316 2.27 -3.49 -18.63
CA ILE A 316 1.48 -3.05 -19.75
C ILE A 316 1.19 -1.56 -19.60
N SER A 317 1.86 -0.75 -20.42
CA SER A 317 1.69 0.71 -20.44
C SER A 317 0.35 1.17 -21.03
N GLU A 318 -0.33 0.29 -21.76
CA GLU A 318 -1.58 0.59 -22.47
C GLU A 318 -2.81 0.34 -21.60
N ASN A 319 -3.35 1.40 -21.00
CA ASN A 319 -4.49 1.34 -20.07
C ASN A 319 -5.79 0.77 -20.65
N PHE A 320 -5.88 0.59 -21.97
CA PHE A 320 -7.05 -0.05 -22.60
C PHE A 320 -6.98 -1.59 -22.59
N LEU A 321 -5.78 -2.16 -22.37
CA LEU A 321 -5.61 -3.61 -22.17
C LEU A 321 -5.68 -3.96 -20.70
N LEU A 322 -4.77 -3.43 -19.90
CA LEU A 322 -4.77 -3.57 -18.45
C LEU A 322 -4.51 -2.20 -17.83
N GLY A 323 -5.19 -1.89 -16.75
CA GLY A 323 -5.04 -0.59 -16.14
C GLY A 323 -5.47 -0.54 -14.69
N ARG A 324 -5.11 0.57 -14.06
CA ARG A 324 -5.57 0.91 -12.73
C ARG A 324 -6.84 1.73 -12.80
N LEU A 325 -7.84 1.32 -12.08
CA LEU A 325 -9.07 2.10 -11.90
C LEU A 325 -8.86 3.07 -10.74
N ASP A 326 -8.44 4.28 -11.08
CA ASP A 326 -8.34 5.36 -10.09
C ASP A 326 -9.73 5.85 -9.72
N ARG A 327 -10.34 5.20 -8.75
CA ARG A 327 -11.50 5.77 -8.08
C ARG A 327 -11.01 6.61 -6.91
N PRO A 328 -11.17 7.94 -6.96
CA PRO A 328 -10.90 8.75 -5.79
C PRO A 328 -11.78 8.22 -4.64
N SER A 329 -11.16 7.84 -3.55
CA SER A 329 -11.88 7.41 -2.35
C SER A 329 -12.98 8.45 -2.04
N ARG A 330 -14.18 8.04 -1.64
CA ARG A 330 -15.24 8.97 -1.19
C ARG A 330 -14.70 10.00 -0.21
N ARG A 331 -13.74 9.60 0.61
CA ARG A 331 -13.09 10.45 1.61
C ARG A 331 -12.17 11.51 0.96
N THR A 332 -11.50 11.20 -0.15
CA THR A 332 -10.68 12.16 -0.91
C THR A 332 -11.59 13.12 -1.68
N TRP A 333 -12.66 12.63 -2.28
CA TRP A 333 -13.63 13.47 -3.00
C TRP A 333 -14.33 14.48 -2.07
N ILE A 334 -14.80 14.05 -0.88
CA ILE A 334 -15.38 14.93 0.13
C ILE A 334 -14.36 15.96 0.61
N SER A 335 -13.10 15.56 0.87
CA SER A 335 -12.06 16.49 1.31
C SER A 335 -11.71 17.52 0.24
N GLN A 336 -11.71 17.13 -1.03
CA GLN A 336 -11.47 18.02 -2.15
C GLN A 336 -12.65 18.99 -2.37
N GLY A 337 -13.89 18.51 -2.25
CA GLY A 337 -15.09 19.35 -2.30
C GLY A 337 -15.12 20.40 -1.18
N VAL A 338 -14.75 20.02 0.05
CA VAL A 338 -14.65 20.95 1.19
C VAL A 338 -13.56 21.99 0.94
N GLN A 339 -12.39 21.60 0.42
CA GLN A 339 -11.32 22.54 0.08
C GLN A 339 -11.72 23.51 -1.03
N SER A 340 -12.40 23.02 -2.07
CA SER A 340 -12.92 23.89 -3.16
C SER A 340 -13.97 24.87 -2.67
N LEU A 341 -14.86 24.43 -1.78
CA LEU A 341 -15.86 25.32 -1.16
C LEU A 341 -15.19 26.38 -0.29
N LEU A 342 -14.24 25.99 0.53
CA LEU A 342 -13.46 26.91 1.37
C LEU A 342 -12.68 27.92 0.51
N ALA A 343 -12.04 27.46 -0.56
CA ALA A 343 -11.32 28.32 -1.50
C ALA A 343 -12.26 29.30 -2.20
N MET A 344 -13.47 28.87 -2.55
CA MET A 344 -14.50 29.74 -3.15
C MET A 344 -14.94 30.83 -2.16
N VAL A 345 -15.19 30.49 -0.91
CA VAL A 345 -15.53 31.46 0.14
C VAL A 345 -14.40 32.46 0.34
N LEU A 346 -13.15 31.98 0.46
CA LEU A 346 -11.98 32.86 0.58
C LEU A 346 -11.84 33.76 -0.65
N PHE A 347 -12.04 33.25 -1.85
CA PHE A 347 -11.96 34.03 -3.08
C PHE A 347 -13.02 35.13 -3.11
N LEU A 348 -14.26 34.83 -2.74
CA LEU A 348 -15.34 35.82 -2.67
C LEU A 348 -15.07 36.93 -1.63
N VAL A 349 -14.59 36.54 -0.44
CA VAL A 349 -14.24 37.52 0.61
C VAL A 349 -13.12 38.46 0.17
N PHE A 350 -12.09 37.91 -0.50
CA PHE A 350 -10.94 38.69 -0.95
C PHE A 350 -11.05 39.21 -2.39
N LEU A 351 -12.20 38.98 -3.07
CA LEU A 351 -12.44 39.46 -4.43
C LEU A 351 -12.23 40.96 -4.63
N PRO A 352 -12.74 41.87 -3.77
CA PRO A 352 -12.47 43.29 -3.93
C PRO A 352 -10.98 43.60 -3.82
N PHE A 353 -10.26 42.90 -2.94
CA PHE A 353 -8.84 43.08 -2.77
C PHE A 353 -8.05 42.53 -3.99
N PHE A 354 -8.52 41.44 -4.59
CA PHE A 354 -7.99 40.88 -5.84
C PHE A 354 -8.13 41.89 -6.99
N LEU A 355 -9.28 42.51 -7.16
CA LEU A 355 -9.54 43.52 -8.21
C LEU A 355 -8.67 44.76 -8.04
N ILE A 356 -8.55 45.28 -6.83
CA ILE A 356 -7.65 46.41 -6.52
C ILE A 356 -6.21 46.05 -6.83
N SER A 357 -5.74 44.86 -6.42
CA SER A 357 -4.38 44.39 -6.70
C SER A 357 -4.14 44.19 -8.20
N ALA A 358 -5.12 43.69 -8.95
CA ALA A 358 -5.02 43.51 -10.39
C ALA A 358 -4.88 44.84 -11.13
N ILE A 359 -5.65 45.85 -10.73
CA ILE A 359 -5.55 47.23 -11.28
C ILE A 359 -4.16 47.81 -10.93
N TYR A 360 -3.72 47.67 -9.67
CA TYR A 360 -2.41 48.18 -9.25
C TYR A 360 -1.25 47.52 -10.02
N TYR A 361 -1.27 46.18 -10.18
CA TYR A 361 -0.22 45.47 -10.93
C TYR A 361 -0.25 45.82 -12.43
N GLY A 362 -1.43 45.93 -13.01
CA GLY A 362 -1.60 46.26 -14.43
C GLY A 362 -1.15 47.70 -14.74
N LEU A 363 -1.63 48.70 -13.96
CA LEU A 363 -1.36 50.10 -14.25
C LEU A 363 -0.01 50.59 -13.71
N VAL A 364 0.35 50.25 -12.46
CA VAL A 364 1.53 50.82 -11.79
C VAL A 364 2.78 49.99 -12.02
N ARG A 365 2.66 48.66 -11.93
CA ARG A 365 3.81 47.76 -12.07
C ARG A 365 3.97 47.21 -13.50
N ARG A 366 3.02 47.44 -14.38
CA ARG A 366 2.97 46.91 -15.75
C ARG A 366 3.22 45.41 -15.82
N LEU A 367 2.81 44.66 -14.77
CA LEU A 367 2.88 43.21 -14.69
C LEU A 367 1.59 42.65 -15.25
N SER A 368 1.71 41.74 -16.22
CA SER A 368 0.57 40.96 -16.73
C SER A 368 0.36 39.70 -15.90
N TYR A 369 -0.88 39.22 -15.85
CA TYR A 369 -1.18 37.89 -15.37
C TYR A 369 -0.75 36.87 -16.42
N VAL A 370 0.07 35.91 -16.02
CA VAL A 370 0.61 34.85 -16.88
C VAL A 370 0.13 33.51 -16.36
N THR A 371 -0.19 32.61 -17.27
CA THR A 371 -0.48 31.21 -16.94
C THR A 371 0.81 30.40 -17.00
N ILE A 372 1.12 29.70 -15.92
CA ILE A 372 2.29 28.81 -15.82
C ILE A 372 1.77 27.37 -15.80
N ASN A 373 2.32 26.53 -16.67
CA ASN A 373 1.98 25.10 -16.70
C ASN A 373 2.82 24.35 -15.68
N THR A 374 2.14 23.75 -14.71
CA THR A 374 2.76 23.00 -13.62
C THR A 374 2.36 21.53 -13.68
N VAL A 375 3.18 20.67 -13.10
CA VAL A 375 2.97 19.22 -13.07
C VAL A 375 1.79 18.88 -12.14
N VAL A 376 0.92 17.96 -12.59
CA VAL A 376 -0.16 17.40 -11.78
C VAL A 376 0.42 16.41 -10.79
N LEU A 377 0.14 16.57 -9.50
CA LEU A 377 0.56 15.67 -8.43
C LEU A 377 -0.66 15.01 -7.76
N PRO A 378 -0.56 13.76 -7.32
CA PRO A 378 0.59 12.85 -7.45
C PRO A 378 0.80 12.37 -8.88
N VAL A 379 2.04 12.06 -9.25
CA VAL A 379 2.36 11.45 -10.56
C VAL A 379 2.16 9.94 -10.42
N GLU A 380 1.12 9.44 -11.04
CA GLU A 380 0.74 8.01 -10.96
C GLU A 380 1.45 7.16 -12.00
N ASP A 381 1.83 7.78 -13.12
CA ASP A 381 2.42 7.06 -14.25
C ASP A 381 3.62 7.83 -14.81
N LYS A 382 4.82 7.32 -14.55
CA LYS A 382 6.08 7.94 -15.02
C LYS A 382 6.32 7.74 -16.51
N LEU A 383 5.65 6.77 -17.15
CA LEU A 383 5.88 6.36 -18.53
C LEU A 383 5.05 7.16 -19.56
N ASN A 384 3.88 7.65 -19.19
CA ASN A 384 2.97 8.38 -20.10
C ASN A 384 3.22 9.89 -20.17
N GLY A 385 4.34 10.37 -19.63
CA GLY A 385 4.68 11.79 -19.59
C GLY A 385 3.95 12.55 -18.47
N LEU A 386 4.56 13.67 -18.04
CA LEU A 386 4.02 14.48 -16.94
C LEU A 386 2.80 15.27 -17.42
N ARG A 387 1.63 15.00 -16.84
CA ARG A 387 0.43 15.82 -17.08
C ARG A 387 0.61 17.19 -16.46
N THR A 388 0.17 18.23 -17.17
CA THR A 388 0.26 19.61 -16.71
C THR A 388 -1.10 20.27 -16.60
N PHE A 389 -1.17 21.28 -15.73
CA PHE A 389 -2.30 22.20 -15.65
C PHE A 389 -1.79 23.63 -15.51
N SER A 390 -2.61 24.61 -15.90
CA SER A 390 -2.23 26.00 -15.88
C SER A 390 -2.68 26.68 -14.60
N ILE A 391 -1.74 27.41 -13.95
CA ILE A 391 -2.01 28.27 -12.79
C ILE A 391 -1.84 29.72 -13.20
N LEU A 392 -2.73 30.60 -12.74
CA LEU A 392 -2.66 32.03 -12.94
C LEU A 392 -1.76 32.69 -11.87
N CYS A 393 -0.84 33.55 -12.30
CA CYS A 393 0.02 34.30 -11.39
C CYS A 393 0.33 35.69 -11.96
N ALA A 394 0.61 36.68 -11.09
CA ALA A 394 1.00 38.01 -11.52
C ALA A 394 2.54 38.10 -11.65
N GLY A 395 3.02 38.19 -12.89
CA GLY A 395 4.45 38.25 -13.27
C GLY A 395 5.00 36.90 -13.71
N SER A 396 6.20 36.93 -14.32
CA SER A 396 6.87 35.77 -14.89
C SER A 396 7.66 34.90 -13.89
N ASP A 397 7.56 35.21 -12.61
CA ASP A 397 8.39 34.55 -11.59
C ASP A 397 7.91 33.13 -11.34
N ALA A 398 8.84 32.20 -11.30
CA ALA A 398 8.60 30.79 -11.06
C ALA A 398 7.85 30.53 -9.74
N TRP A 399 6.90 29.61 -9.77
CA TRP A 399 6.17 29.13 -8.59
C TRP A 399 7.00 28.17 -7.73
N SER A 400 8.04 27.59 -8.32
CA SER A 400 8.93 26.63 -7.67
C SER A 400 9.67 27.19 -6.46
N ILE A 401 9.88 28.51 -6.43
CA ILE A 401 10.46 29.19 -5.29
C ILE A 401 9.31 29.75 -4.44
N PRO A 402 8.92 29.06 -3.34
CA PRO A 402 7.85 29.56 -2.48
C PRO A 402 8.31 30.86 -1.84
N ARG A 403 7.55 31.91 -2.05
CA ARG A 403 7.83 33.19 -1.41
C ARG A 403 7.41 33.14 0.06
N PRO A 404 8.19 33.75 0.97
CA PRO A 404 7.78 33.83 2.37
C PRO A 404 6.41 34.48 2.47
N ALA A 405 5.57 33.95 3.37
CA ALA A 405 4.20 34.42 3.58
C ALA A 405 4.21 35.95 3.87
N GLY A 406 3.49 36.69 3.06
CA GLY A 406 3.40 38.15 3.14
C GLY A 406 2.45 38.69 2.07
N TRP A 407 2.10 39.98 2.16
CA TRP A 407 1.12 40.63 1.26
C TRP A 407 1.50 40.53 -0.22
N GLY A 408 2.79 40.51 -0.56
CA GLY A 408 3.24 40.33 -1.93
C GLY A 408 2.98 38.94 -2.48
N ALA A 409 3.27 37.91 -1.73
CA ALA A 409 2.97 36.52 -2.09
C ALA A 409 1.45 36.26 -2.11
N PHE A 410 0.73 36.83 -1.15
CA PHE A 410 -0.71 36.72 -1.05
C PHE A 410 -1.42 37.26 -2.30
N THR A 411 -1.07 38.48 -2.75
CA THR A 411 -1.73 39.11 -3.91
C THR A 411 -1.26 38.58 -5.26
N ARG A 412 -0.01 38.11 -5.37
CA ARG A 412 0.57 37.67 -6.67
C ARG A 412 0.39 36.18 -6.95
N GLN A 413 0.39 35.37 -5.91
CA GLN A 413 0.34 33.89 -6.01
C GLN A 413 -0.91 33.33 -5.38
N PHE A 414 -1.19 33.62 -4.10
CA PHE A 414 -2.26 32.97 -3.36
C PHE A 414 -3.65 33.30 -3.94
N LEU A 415 -3.99 34.57 -4.10
CA LEU A 415 -5.31 34.98 -4.61
C LEU A 415 -5.62 34.43 -6.02
N PRO A 416 -4.74 34.62 -7.04
CA PRO A 416 -5.01 34.03 -8.35
C PRO A 416 -4.94 32.50 -8.36
N GLY A 417 -4.11 31.90 -7.50
CA GLY A 417 -4.00 30.46 -7.36
C GLY A 417 -5.25 29.79 -6.75
N LEU A 418 -6.07 30.53 -5.98
CA LEU A 418 -7.35 30.00 -5.47
C LEU A 418 -8.28 29.50 -6.58
N ILE A 419 -8.18 30.07 -7.78
CA ILE A 419 -8.96 29.60 -8.94
C ILE A 419 -8.62 28.15 -9.27
N ALA A 420 -7.34 27.76 -9.21
CA ALA A 420 -6.91 26.38 -9.44
C ALA A 420 -7.39 25.43 -8.33
N VAL A 421 -7.50 25.91 -7.08
CA VAL A 421 -8.06 25.12 -5.97
C VAL A 421 -9.57 24.93 -6.14
N ILE A 422 -10.30 25.97 -6.54
CA ILE A 422 -11.75 25.91 -6.83
C ILE A 422 -12.01 24.89 -7.94
N CYS A 423 -11.17 24.86 -8.97
CA CYS A 423 -11.26 23.88 -10.06
C CYS A 423 -10.81 22.46 -9.66
N GLY A 424 -10.39 22.24 -8.41
CA GLY A 424 -9.92 20.94 -7.92
C GLY A 424 -8.57 20.46 -8.48
N ARG A 425 -7.82 21.36 -9.14
CA ARG A 425 -6.50 21.04 -9.75
C ARG A 425 -5.33 21.22 -8.78
N LEU A 426 -5.53 21.97 -7.71
CA LEU A 426 -4.55 22.28 -6.69
C LEU A 426 -5.15 22.08 -5.30
N SER A 427 -4.35 21.79 -4.30
CA SER A 427 -4.75 21.77 -2.89
C SER A 427 -4.52 23.13 -2.25
N LEU A 428 -5.22 23.42 -1.14
CA LEU A 428 -4.96 24.65 -0.38
C LEU A 428 -3.58 24.59 0.30
N VAL A 429 -3.20 23.42 0.83
CA VAL A 429 -1.91 23.17 1.47
C VAL A 429 -1.23 22.01 0.74
N GLY A 430 0.09 22.12 0.50
CA GLY A 430 0.86 21.09 -0.18
C GLY A 430 2.28 21.52 -0.53
N MET A 431 2.91 20.77 -1.42
CA MET A 431 4.22 21.11 -1.97
C MET A 431 4.10 22.22 -3.02
N PRO A 432 5.18 23.02 -3.26
CA PRO A 432 5.15 24.07 -4.26
C PRO A 432 4.91 23.47 -5.68
N PRO A 433 3.96 24.04 -6.45
CA PRO A 433 3.77 23.58 -7.83
C PRO A 433 4.98 23.94 -8.68
N ARG A 434 5.49 22.96 -9.46
CA ARG A 434 6.69 23.11 -10.30
C ARG A 434 6.36 22.84 -11.76
N THR A 435 7.12 23.44 -12.65
CA THR A 435 7.07 23.16 -14.10
C THR A 435 7.76 21.84 -14.41
N ILE A 436 7.57 21.29 -15.63
CA ILE A 436 8.26 20.07 -16.07
C ILE A 436 9.77 20.23 -15.97
N ALA A 437 10.31 21.33 -16.51
CA ALA A 437 11.74 21.58 -16.53
C ALA A 437 12.35 21.65 -15.11
N GLU A 438 11.65 22.31 -14.18
CA GLU A 438 12.08 22.41 -12.77
C GLU A 438 11.99 21.04 -12.06
N THR A 439 11.01 20.23 -12.40
CA THR A 439 10.83 18.89 -11.82
C THR A 439 11.90 17.91 -12.32
N GLU A 440 12.28 18.00 -13.60
CA GLU A 440 13.35 17.19 -14.19
C GLU A 440 14.74 17.57 -13.66
N ALA A 441 14.94 18.83 -13.29
CA ALA A 441 16.19 19.32 -12.70
C ALA A 441 16.40 18.89 -11.24
N LEU A 442 15.36 18.35 -10.55
CA LEU A 442 15.50 17.89 -9.18
C LEU A 442 16.37 16.62 -9.08
N PRO A 443 17.18 16.49 -8.01
CA PRO A 443 17.82 15.23 -7.64
C PRO A 443 16.82 14.09 -7.58
N GLU A 444 17.27 12.87 -7.86
CA GLU A 444 16.38 11.71 -8.02
C GLU A 444 15.56 11.41 -6.74
N ASP A 445 16.22 11.47 -5.58
CA ASP A 445 15.56 11.26 -4.27
C ASP A 445 14.48 12.33 -4.00
N TRP A 446 14.76 13.59 -4.31
CA TRP A 446 13.80 14.68 -4.13
C TRP A 446 12.62 14.56 -5.10
N ARG A 447 12.89 14.20 -6.35
CA ARG A 447 11.89 14.00 -7.39
C ARG A 447 10.91 12.88 -7.01
N GLU A 448 11.40 11.80 -6.40
CA GLU A 448 10.55 10.72 -5.94
C GLU A 448 9.60 11.16 -4.80
N ILE A 449 10.11 11.89 -3.82
CA ILE A 449 9.30 12.49 -2.75
C ILE A 449 8.26 13.44 -3.34
N TYR A 450 8.66 14.28 -4.30
CA TYR A 450 7.79 15.25 -4.96
C TYR A 450 6.65 14.54 -5.72
N PHE A 451 6.92 13.48 -6.46
CA PHE A 451 5.91 12.75 -7.23
C PHE A 451 4.84 12.05 -6.37
N ARG A 452 5.18 11.68 -5.14
CA ARG A 452 4.24 11.09 -4.16
C ARG A 452 3.41 12.14 -3.42
N GLY A 453 3.79 13.40 -3.51
CA GLY A 453 3.16 14.51 -2.80
C GLY A 453 1.85 15.00 -3.43
N LYS A 454 1.37 16.10 -2.95
CA LYS A 454 0.30 16.90 -3.59
C LYS A 454 0.74 18.36 -3.70
N ALA A 455 0.43 19.00 -4.82
CA ALA A 455 0.71 20.41 -5.01
C ALA A 455 -0.29 21.29 -4.24
N GLY A 456 0.19 22.38 -3.64
CA GLY A 456 -0.61 23.30 -2.85
C GLY A 456 -0.16 24.75 -2.93
N LEU A 457 -1.07 25.67 -2.54
CA LEU A 457 -0.79 27.12 -2.49
C LEU A 457 0.03 27.51 -1.27
N ILE A 458 -0.28 26.91 -0.12
CA ILE A 458 0.42 27.12 1.14
C ILE A 458 1.42 25.98 1.29
N THR A 459 2.70 26.33 1.42
CA THR A 459 3.80 25.35 1.50
C THR A 459 4.52 25.47 2.84
N GLU A 460 5.13 24.36 3.30
CA GLU A 460 5.95 24.35 4.51
C GLU A 460 7.09 25.38 4.40
N ALA A 461 7.82 25.38 3.28
CA ALA A 461 8.90 26.32 3.02
C ALA A 461 8.43 27.78 3.09
N GLY A 462 7.27 28.11 2.52
CA GLY A 462 6.70 29.46 2.55
C GLY A 462 6.29 29.93 3.96
N THR A 463 5.97 28.99 4.85
CA THR A 463 5.55 29.29 6.23
C THR A 463 6.70 29.23 7.25
N THR A 464 7.78 28.52 6.97
CA THR A 464 8.85 28.28 7.95
C THR A 464 10.10 29.12 7.67
N SER A 465 10.49 29.29 6.39
CA SER A 465 11.73 29.96 6.01
C SER A 465 11.58 31.48 5.88
N THR A 466 12.57 32.22 6.37
CA THR A 466 12.76 33.66 6.11
C THR A 466 13.61 33.88 4.85
N ASP A 467 14.43 32.93 4.47
CA ASP A 467 15.30 32.96 3.30
C ASP A 467 15.10 31.69 2.45
N VAL A 468 14.48 31.84 1.30
CA VAL A 468 14.02 30.72 0.46
C VAL A 468 15.03 30.36 -0.64
N ALA A 469 16.23 30.93 -0.59
CA ALA A 469 17.24 30.74 -1.62
C ALA A 469 18.08 29.47 -1.48
N ASP A 470 17.95 28.73 -0.36
CA ASP A 470 18.72 27.50 -0.11
C ASP A 470 17.95 26.25 -0.56
N GLU A 471 18.47 25.59 -1.59
CA GLU A 471 17.92 24.36 -2.18
C GLU A 471 17.77 23.23 -1.13
N MET A 472 18.72 23.13 -0.20
CA MET A 472 18.67 22.14 0.87
C MET A 472 17.50 22.40 1.84
N GLN A 473 17.20 23.66 2.15
CA GLN A 473 16.06 24.00 3.00
C GLN A 473 14.72 23.69 2.31
N LEU A 474 14.65 23.89 0.99
CA LEU A 474 13.48 23.52 0.21
C LEU A 474 13.26 22.01 0.18
N TYR A 475 14.33 21.24 -0.01
CA TYR A 475 14.29 19.79 0.07
C TYR A 475 13.80 19.28 1.44
N LEU A 476 14.39 19.81 2.50
CA LEU A 476 14.01 19.45 3.87
C LEU A 476 12.54 19.80 4.17
N ALA A 477 12.06 20.94 3.69
CA ALA A 477 10.66 21.33 3.87
C ALA A 477 9.68 20.40 3.12
N ASP A 478 10.01 20.03 1.87
CA ASP A 478 9.21 19.10 1.08
C ASP A 478 9.25 17.70 1.69
N ALA A 479 10.41 17.20 2.14
CA ALA A 479 10.57 15.93 2.81
C ALA A 479 9.79 15.89 4.15
N TYR A 480 9.93 16.94 4.97
CA TYR A 480 9.21 17.07 6.24
C TYR A 480 7.68 17.03 6.03
N TYR A 481 7.18 17.81 5.05
CA TYR A 481 5.76 17.80 4.72
C TYR A 481 5.29 16.41 4.25
N SER A 482 6.10 15.69 3.49
CA SER A 482 5.74 14.35 3.00
C SER A 482 5.54 13.34 4.14
N VAL A 483 6.36 13.42 5.18
CA VAL A 483 6.31 12.54 6.35
C VAL A 483 5.19 12.94 7.32
N GLN A 484 5.01 14.24 7.58
CA GLN A 484 4.03 14.74 8.57
C GLN A 484 2.66 15.06 7.99
N ARG A 485 2.40 14.68 6.76
CA ARG A 485 1.13 14.95 6.07
C ARG A 485 -0.07 14.43 6.84
N SER A 486 -0.77 15.34 7.53
CA SER A 486 -2.02 15.07 8.25
C SER A 486 -2.95 16.27 8.15
N ARG A 487 -4.27 16.05 8.38
CA ARG A 487 -5.26 17.15 8.35
C ARG A 487 -4.96 18.22 9.41
N SER A 488 -4.51 17.82 10.58
CA SER A 488 -4.13 18.74 11.66
C SER A 488 -2.93 19.58 11.27
N HIS A 489 -1.95 19.00 10.60
CA HIS A 489 -0.78 19.70 10.09
C HIS A 489 -1.16 20.71 8.99
N ASP A 490 -2.01 20.33 8.03
CA ASP A 490 -2.51 21.22 6.98
C ASP A 490 -3.23 22.45 7.57
N VAL A 491 -4.08 22.24 8.60
CA VAL A 491 -4.77 23.34 9.30
C VAL A 491 -3.77 24.24 10.03
N THR A 492 -2.78 23.66 10.68
CA THR A 492 -1.72 24.43 11.39
C THR A 492 -0.91 25.28 10.43
N LEU A 493 -0.54 24.75 9.25
CA LEU A 493 0.16 25.49 8.21
C LEU A 493 -0.68 26.64 7.65
N ALA A 494 -1.95 26.40 7.38
CA ALA A 494 -2.86 27.45 6.95
C ALA A 494 -2.99 28.57 8.01
N ALA A 495 -3.14 28.19 9.28
CA ALA A 495 -3.21 29.16 10.37
C ALA A 495 -1.89 29.98 10.49
N LYS A 496 -0.74 29.34 10.39
CA LYS A 496 0.57 30.03 10.37
C LYS A 496 0.69 30.99 9.18
N TYR A 497 0.24 30.58 8.00
CA TYR A 497 0.27 31.45 6.81
C TYR A 497 -0.54 32.72 7.01
N PHE A 498 -1.80 32.61 7.47
CA PHE A 498 -2.67 33.76 7.71
C PHE A 498 -2.18 34.62 8.90
N ALA A 499 -1.64 34.01 9.96
CA ALA A 499 -1.05 34.76 11.06
C ALA A 499 0.11 35.65 10.61
N ARG A 500 0.95 35.17 9.69
CA ARG A 500 2.05 35.95 9.11
C ARG A 500 1.62 37.10 8.21
N LEU A 501 0.40 37.06 7.65
CA LEU A 501 -0.16 38.21 6.93
C LEU A 501 -0.51 39.36 7.89
N ILE A 502 -0.92 39.02 9.14
CA ILE A 502 -1.33 40.00 10.16
C ILE A 502 -0.12 40.57 10.89
N VAL A 503 0.86 39.70 11.21
CA VAL A 503 2.06 40.08 11.94
C VAL A 503 3.29 39.86 11.05
N PRO A 504 3.70 40.89 10.26
CA PRO A 504 4.89 40.76 9.43
C PRO A 504 6.13 40.65 10.32
N MET A 505 6.95 39.60 10.14
CA MET A 505 8.22 39.48 10.84
C MET A 505 9.12 40.68 10.54
N ARG A 506 9.59 41.32 11.59
CA ARG A 506 10.66 42.32 11.52
C ARG A 506 11.90 41.64 10.90
N LYS A 507 12.34 42.11 9.72
CA LYS A 507 13.62 41.71 9.14
C LYS A 507 14.69 41.86 10.23
N ALA A 508 15.38 40.79 10.58
CA ALA A 508 16.62 40.87 11.34
C ALA A 508 17.58 41.71 10.52
N ARG A 509 17.92 42.89 11.02
CA ARG A 509 19.01 43.70 10.46
C ARG A 509 20.28 42.87 10.61
N GLU A 510 20.86 42.47 9.48
CA GLU A 510 22.26 42.08 9.43
C GLU A 510 23.10 43.19 10.06
N THR A 511 23.59 42.93 11.23
CA THR A 511 24.70 43.68 11.81
C THR A 511 25.97 43.20 11.11
N THR A 512 26.29 43.86 10.01
CA THR A 512 27.63 43.86 9.46
C THR A 512 28.58 44.45 10.53
N ARG A 513 29.44 43.61 11.06
CA ARG A 513 30.74 44.00 11.63
C ARG A 513 31.81 43.07 11.10
#